data_a37e497186ffa7f63c021613d70e17ee
#
_entry.id   a37e497186ffa7f63c021613d70e17ee
#
_cell.length_a   1.000
_cell.length_b   1.000
_cell.length_c   1.000
_cell.angle_alpha   90.00
_cell.angle_beta   90.00
_cell.angle_gamma   90.00
#
_symmetry.space_group_name_H-M   'P 1'
#
loop_
_entity.id
_entity.type
_entity.pdbx_description
1 polymer ?
#
loop_
_entity_poly.entity_id
_entity_poly.type
_entity_poly.pdbx_seq_one_letter_code
_entity_poly.pdbx_strand_id
1 'polypeptide(L)'
;MISFRAFLTGLSETGALRNTSDKLFGGALVLLAAMATADRAFPAEMVPLTEPELDALLAKGLTVSSTDMLGGKHYTAHMTYATDGTLSGAVTITGRAPIDLKGTWKIDGPRLCRTIIPFQPQEVCETWLKSGNNEVTVRVGSTDMAVSRW
;
A
#
# COMPACT_ATOMS: atom_id res chain seq x y z
N MET A 1 2.62 -24.69 -11.22
CA MET A 1 3.25 -24.78 -9.89
C MET A 1 4.62 -24.11 -9.99
N ILE A 2 4.74 -22.87 -9.53
CA ILE A 2 6.01 -22.14 -9.47
C ILE A 2 6.22 -21.79 -8.00
N SER A 3 7.23 -22.44 -7.42
CA SER A 3 7.62 -22.34 -6.02
C SER A 3 8.52 -21.14 -5.84
N PHE A 4 8.08 -20.11 -5.09
CA PHE A 4 8.95 -19.02 -4.65
C PHE A 4 9.65 -19.46 -3.36
N ARG A 5 10.94 -19.79 -3.45
CA ARG A 5 11.83 -19.96 -2.31
C ARG A 5 12.35 -18.61 -1.84
N ALA A 6 12.18 -18.40 -0.55
CA ALA A 6 12.76 -17.30 0.20
C ALA A 6 14.30 -17.32 0.14
N PHE A 7 14.89 -16.14 0.01
CA PHE A 7 16.32 -15.90 0.23
C PHE A 7 16.46 -15.01 1.48
N LEU A 8 16.75 -15.65 2.61
CA LEU A 8 17.20 -15.00 3.84
C LEU A 8 18.62 -15.47 4.11
N THR A 9 19.59 -14.60 4.00
CA THR A 9 20.92 -14.65 4.65
C THR A 9 21.31 -13.19 4.88
N GLY A 10 21.38 -12.64 6.06
CA GLY A 10 22.25 -12.95 7.18
C GLY A 10 23.47 -12.05 7.08
N LEU A 11 23.51 -10.91 7.82
CA LEU A 11 24.76 -10.25 8.19
C LEU A 11 24.60 -9.68 9.59
N SER A 12 25.21 -10.40 10.53
CA SER A 12 25.51 -9.95 11.89
C SER A 12 26.88 -9.29 11.84
N GLU A 13 26.97 -8.01 12.24
CA GLU A 13 28.26 -7.41 12.60
C GLU A 13 28.17 -6.78 13.98
N THR A 14 28.79 -7.49 14.89
CA THR A 14 29.13 -7.06 16.24
C THR A 14 30.35 -6.10 16.18
N GLY A 15 30.11 -4.80 16.41
CA GLY A 15 31.13 -3.80 16.59
C GLY A 15 31.44 -3.58 18.09
N ALA A 16 32.60 -3.99 18.52
CA ALA A 16 33.11 -3.86 19.88
C ALA A 16 33.37 -2.41 20.29
N LEU A 17 32.76 -2.01 21.41
CA LEU A 17 33.07 -0.74 22.09
C LEU A 17 34.41 -0.86 22.84
N ARG A 18 35.37 -0.05 22.44
CA ARG A 18 36.59 0.22 23.22
C ARG A 18 36.30 1.32 24.22
N ASN A 19 36.47 0.94 25.47
CA ASN A 19 36.50 1.79 26.66
C ASN A 19 37.85 2.49 26.76
N THR A 20 37.89 3.82 26.82
CA THR A 20 39.02 4.57 27.30
C THR A 20 38.57 5.62 28.33
N SER A 21 38.89 5.32 29.59
CA SER A 21 38.86 6.28 30.69
C SER A 21 39.98 7.29 30.51
N ASP A 22 39.71 8.59 30.68
CA ASP A 22 40.59 9.49 31.43
C ASP A 22 39.89 10.82 31.78
N LYS A 23 39.72 10.97 33.04
CA LYS A 23 39.95 12.02 34.04
C LYS A 23 39.75 13.52 33.72
N LEU A 24 38.92 14.11 34.61
CA LEU A 24 39.04 15.41 35.29
C LEU A 24 38.93 16.71 34.46
N PHE A 25 37.88 17.49 34.64
CA PHE A 25 37.92 18.76 35.41
C PHE A 25 36.51 19.38 35.45
N GLY A 26 36.22 19.99 36.61
CA GLY A 26 34.95 20.52 36.98
C GLY A 26 34.52 21.77 36.21
N GLY A 27 33.23 21.93 36.15
CA GLY A 27 32.52 23.10 35.64
C GLY A 27 31.03 22.81 35.62
N ALA A 28 30.33 23.23 36.71
CA ALA A 28 28.90 23.15 36.74
C ALA A 28 28.28 24.11 35.70
N LEU A 29 27.97 23.62 34.53
CA LEU A 29 27.11 24.30 33.56
C LEU A 29 25.76 23.61 33.55
N VAL A 30 24.78 24.21 34.22
CA VAL A 30 23.37 23.77 34.14
C VAL A 30 22.90 24.10 32.75
N LEU A 31 23.06 23.18 31.81
CA LEU A 31 22.40 23.20 30.52
C LEU A 31 20.98 22.68 30.72
N LEU A 32 20.02 23.58 30.79
CA LEU A 32 18.61 23.25 30.56
C LEU A 32 18.51 22.67 29.14
N ALA A 33 18.59 21.34 29.04
CA ALA A 33 18.22 20.63 27.84
C ALA A 33 16.71 20.74 27.72
N ALA A 34 16.25 21.68 26.89
CA ALA A 34 14.89 21.66 26.38
C ALA A 34 14.75 20.35 25.59
N MET A 35 14.15 19.33 26.22
CA MET A 35 13.72 18.12 25.54
C MET A 35 12.60 18.53 24.59
N ALA A 36 12.95 18.88 23.35
CA ALA A 36 12.01 18.88 22.26
C ALA A 36 11.52 17.43 22.14
N THR A 37 10.33 17.18 22.67
CA THR A 37 9.58 15.96 22.38
C THR A 37 9.27 16.02 20.89
N ALA A 38 10.13 15.41 20.09
CA ALA A 38 9.80 15.10 18.71
C ALA A 38 8.56 14.23 18.80
N ASP A 39 7.39 14.81 18.50
CA ASP A 39 6.17 14.06 18.23
C ASP A 39 6.53 13.05 17.15
N ARG A 40 6.82 11.82 17.58
CA ARG A 40 6.86 10.68 16.65
C ARG A 40 5.44 10.53 16.17
N ALA A 41 5.12 11.12 15.03
CA ALA A 41 3.93 10.78 14.28
C ALA A 41 3.98 9.27 14.06
N PHE A 42 3.21 8.53 14.86
CA PHE A 42 2.97 7.12 14.58
C PHE A 42 2.40 7.06 13.17
N PRO A 43 2.87 6.12 12.32
CA PRO A 43 2.23 5.92 11.03
C PRO A 43 0.73 5.73 11.29
N ALA A 44 -0.10 6.53 10.62
CA ALA A 44 -1.54 6.43 10.77
C ALA A 44 -1.94 4.97 10.51
N GLU A 45 -2.61 4.36 11.49
CA GLU A 45 -3.08 2.99 11.35
C GLU A 45 -4.04 2.94 10.16
N MET A 46 -3.68 2.17 9.14
CA MET A 46 -4.50 2.00 7.96
C MET A 46 -5.71 1.14 8.34
N VAL A 47 -6.88 1.77 8.35
CA VAL A 47 -8.14 1.13 8.73
C VAL A 47 -8.85 0.59 7.48
N PRO A 48 -9.29 -0.68 7.48
CA PRO A 48 -10.09 -1.22 6.39
C PRO A 48 -11.39 -0.43 6.21
N LEU A 49 -11.79 -0.18 4.96
CA LEU A 49 -13.14 0.26 4.66
C LEU A 49 -14.13 -0.84 5.05
N THR A 50 -15.21 -0.42 5.69
CA THR A 50 -16.33 -1.31 6.01
C THR A 50 -17.20 -1.55 4.78
N GLU A 51 -18.03 -2.59 4.81
CA GLU A 51 -18.99 -2.87 3.73
C GLU A 51 -19.88 -1.65 3.42
N PRO A 52 -20.51 -0.93 4.38
CA PRO A 52 -21.30 0.26 4.08
C PRO A 52 -20.48 1.40 3.45
N GLU A 53 -19.19 1.54 3.79
CA GLU A 53 -18.32 2.54 3.18
C GLU A 53 -17.97 2.18 1.73
N LEU A 54 -17.73 0.90 1.44
CA LEU A 54 -17.53 0.40 0.08
C LEU A 54 -18.80 0.59 -0.76
N ASP A 55 -19.96 0.22 -0.23
CA ASP A 55 -21.27 0.43 -0.89
C ASP A 55 -21.50 1.91 -1.21
N ALA A 56 -21.33 2.79 -0.23
CA ALA A 56 -21.51 4.22 -0.42
C ALA A 56 -20.53 4.81 -1.45
N LEU A 57 -19.30 4.29 -1.49
CA LEU A 57 -18.27 4.73 -2.42
C LEU A 57 -18.56 4.29 -3.85
N LEU A 58 -19.05 3.08 -4.05
CA LEU A 58 -19.26 2.46 -5.35
C LEU A 58 -20.68 2.64 -5.90
N ALA A 59 -21.64 3.05 -5.06
CA ALA A 59 -23.07 3.17 -5.41
C ALA A 59 -23.36 4.11 -6.59
N LYS A 60 -22.47 5.05 -6.89
CA LYS A 60 -22.65 6.02 -8.01
C LYS A 60 -21.71 5.74 -9.17
N GLY A 61 -21.01 4.62 -9.13
CA GLY A 61 -19.88 4.37 -9.99
C GLY A 61 -18.64 5.13 -9.50
N LEU A 62 -17.48 4.57 -9.67
CA LEU A 62 -16.22 5.15 -9.23
C LEU A 62 -15.14 4.95 -10.27
N THR A 63 -14.42 6.02 -10.60
CA THR A 63 -13.18 5.90 -11.38
C THR A 63 -12.00 6.07 -10.46
N VAL A 64 -11.11 5.09 -10.44
CA VAL A 64 -9.89 5.11 -9.64
C VAL A 64 -8.66 5.15 -10.53
N SER A 65 -7.62 5.82 -10.03
CA SER A 65 -6.27 5.77 -10.58
C SER A 65 -5.38 5.00 -9.61
N SER A 66 -4.77 3.93 -10.08
CA SER A 66 -3.87 3.09 -9.28
C SER A 66 -2.45 3.14 -9.84
N THR A 67 -1.48 3.21 -8.95
CA THR A 67 -0.06 3.21 -9.32
C THR A 67 0.70 2.22 -8.45
N ASP A 68 1.62 1.47 -9.05
CA ASP A 68 2.54 0.58 -8.35
C ASP A 68 3.64 0.07 -9.29
N MET A 69 4.38 -0.94 -8.83
CA MET A 69 5.44 -1.64 -9.55
C MET A 69 4.98 -3.03 -9.99
N LEU A 70 5.03 -3.30 -11.27
CA LEU A 70 4.76 -4.63 -11.85
C LEU A 70 6.02 -5.17 -12.54
N GLY A 71 6.60 -6.23 -11.99
CA GLY A 71 7.82 -6.82 -12.56
C GLY A 71 8.98 -5.83 -12.68
N GLY A 72 9.16 -4.95 -11.68
CA GLY A 72 10.20 -3.92 -11.67
C GLY A 72 9.92 -2.70 -12.58
N LYS A 73 8.73 -2.58 -13.15
CA LYS A 73 8.31 -1.43 -13.96
C LYS A 73 7.13 -0.72 -13.32
N HIS A 74 7.16 0.61 -13.33
CA HIS A 74 6.02 1.39 -12.89
C HIS A 74 4.84 1.21 -13.84
N TYR A 75 3.64 1.12 -13.26
CA TYR A 75 2.40 1.15 -14.01
C TYR A 75 1.44 2.20 -13.45
N THR A 76 0.54 2.64 -14.27
CA THR A 76 -0.64 3.43 -13.89
C THR A 76 -1.86 2.78 -14.51
N ALA A 77 -2.86 2.49 -13.70
CA ALA A 77 -4.13 1.97 -14.17
C ALA A 77 -5.24 2.99 -13.85
N HIS A 78 -6.11 3.21 -14.82
CA HIS A 78 -7.36 3.95 -14.64
C HIS A 78 -8.50 2.96 -14.81
N MET A 79 -9.31 2.79 -13.77
CA MET A 79 -10.40 1.81 -13.74
C MET A 79 -11.70 2.47 -13.32
N THR A 80 -12.78 2.15 -14.02
CA THR A 80 -14.14 2.57 -13.68
C THR A 80 -14.93 1.36 -13.20
N TYR A 81 -15.46 1.47 -12.00
CA TYR A 81 -16.38 0.53 -11.39
C TYR A 81 -17.80 1.04 -11.67
N ALA A 82 -18.49 0.44 -12.61
CA ALA A 82 -19.86 0.83 -12.95
C ALA A 82 -20.88 0.20 -11.98
N THR A 83 -22.02 0.85 -11.80
CA THR A 83 -23.06 0.43 -10.84
C THR A 83 -23.72 -0.91 -11.17
N ASP A 84 -23.55 -1.40 -12.39
CA ASP A 84 -24.04 -2.70 -12.85
C ASP A 84 -23.09 -3.88 -12.51
N GLY A 85 -22.02 -3.63 -11.76
CA GLY A 85 -21.01 -4.63 -11.41
C GLY A 85 -19.97 -4.88 -12.50
N THR A 86 -19.95 -4.09 -13.58
CA THR A 86 -18.91 -4.17 -14.59
C THR A 86 -17.71 -3.29 -14.22
N LEU A 87 -16.53 -3.69 -14.68
CA LEU A 87 -15.28 -2.96 -14.55
C LEU A 87 -14.66 -2.75 -15.93
N SER A 88 -14.22 -1.54 -16.21
CA SER A 88 -13.52 -1.20 -17.44
C SER A 88 -12.41 -0.18 -17.18
N GLY A 89 -11.45 -0.10 -18.10
CA GLY A 89 -10.36 0.88 -17.97
C GLY A 89 -9.17 0.56 -18.86
N ALA A 90 -8.02 1.09 -18.46
CA ALA A 90 -6.74 0.82 -19.13
C ALA A 90 -5.60 0.84 -18.13
N VAL A 91 -4.56 0.07 -18.40
CA VAL A 91 -3.27 0.12 -17.71
C VAL A 91 -2.17 0.51 -18.66
N THR A 92 -1.33 1.43 -18.24
CA THR A 92 -0.10 1.81 -18.93
C THR A 92 1.10 1.35 -18.11
N ILE A 93 1.92 0.51 -18.70
CA ILE A 93 3.19 0.04 -18.11
C ILE A 93 4.32 0.79 -18.81
N THR A 94 5.30 1.28 -18.04
CA THR A 94 6.43 2.04 -18.60
C THR A 94 7.08 1.31 -19.77
N GLY A 95 7.12 1.98 -20.91
CA GLY A 95 7.70 1.46 -22.16
C GLY A 95 6.80 0.49 -22.94
N ARG A 96 5.48 0.44 -22.65
CA ARG A 96 4.50 -0.36 -23.39
C ARG A 96 3.29 0.49 -23.82
N ALA A 97 2.60 0.04 -24.86
CA ALA A 97 1.31 0.61 -25.22
C ALA A 97 0.27 0.33 -24.11
N PRO A 98 -0.73 1.20 -23.94
CA PRO A 98 -1.85 0.95 -23.03
C PRO A 98 -2.54 -0.37 -23.36
N ILE A 99 -3.00 -1.05 -22.32
CA ILE A 99 -3.73 -2.32 -22.40
C ILE A 99 -5.12 -2.10 -21.82
N ASP A 100 -6.15 -2.40 -22.59
CA ASP A 100 -7.53 -2.29 -22.14
C ASP A 100 -7.83 -3.33 -21.05
N LEU A 101 -8.56 -2.89 -20.04
CA LEU A 101 -9.02 -3.71 -18.92
C LEU A 101 -10.53 -3.86 -18.98
N LYS A 102 -11.00 -5.08 -18.74
CA LYS A 102 -12.43 -5.40 -18.57
C LYS A 102 -12.58 -6.42 -17.46
N GLY A 103 -13.71 -6.38 -16.78
CA GLY A 103 -13.97 -7.34 -15.73
C GLY A 103 -15.31 -7.12 -15.05
N THR A 104 -15.43 -7.73 -13.90
CA THR A 104 -16.61 -7.60 -13.03
C THR A 104 -16.13 -7.33 -11.60
N TRP A 105 -17.03 -6.76 -10.81
CA TRP A 105 -16.78 -6.53 -9.40
C TRP A 105 -18.05 -6.76 -8.57
N LYS A 106 -17.86 -7.05 -7.30
CA LYS A 106 -18.91 -7.14 -6.28
C LYS A 106 -18.30 -6.87 -4.91
N ILE A 107 -19.15 -6.53 -3.96
CA ILE A 107 -18.80 -6.45 -2.54
C ILE A 107 -19.14 -7.77 -1.87
N ASP A 108 -18.23 -8.27 -1.03
CA ASP A 108 -18.38 -9.48 -0.22
C ASP A 108 -17.92 -9.18 1.21
N GLY A 109 -18.85 -8.69 2.04
CA GLY A 109 -18.56 -8.14 3.34
C GLY A 109 -17.61 -6.93 3.23
N PRO A 110 -16.55 -6.85 4.03
CA PRO A 110 -15.62 -5.71 3.97
C PRO A 110 -14.60 -5.81 2.82
N ARG A 111 -14.85 -6.61 1.79
CA ARG A 111 -13.92 -6.85 0.70
C ARG A 111 -14.54 -6.50 -0.65
N LEU A 112 -13.72 -5.96 -1.53
CA LEU A 112 -14.04 -5.81 -2.94
C LEU A 112 -13.49 -7.00 -3.72
N CYS A 113 -14.37 -7.80 -4.32
CA CYS A 113 -13.98 -8.93 -5.14
C CYS A 113 -14.11 -8.57 -6.62
N ARG A 114 -13.09 -8.85 -7.43
CA ARG A 114 -13.09 -8.48 -8.85
C ARG A 114 -12.32 -9.44 -9.74
N THR A 115 -12.66 -9.43 -11.02
CA THR A 115 -11.86 -9.99 -12.11
C THR A 115 -11.29 -8.85 -12.95
N ILE A 116 -10.11 -9.02 -13.54
CA ILE A 116 -9.48 -8.05 -14.45
C ILE A 116 -8.84 -8.79 -15.62
N ILE A 117 -9.43 -8.72 -16.78
CA ILE A 117 -8.88 -9.30 -18.00
C ILE A 117 -7.95 -8.28 -18.67
N PRO A 118 -6.74 -8.65 -19.10
CA PRO A 118 -6.21 -10.01 -19.19
C PRO A 118 -5.36 -10.48 -17.98
N PHE A 119 -5.20 -9.66 -16.94
CA PHE A 119 -4.19 -9.91 -15.89
C PHE A 119 -4.67 -10.85 -14.78
N GLN A 120 -5.93 -10.76 -14.43
CA GLN A 120 -6.54 -11.46 -13.30
C GLN A 120 -7.90 -12.03 -13.71
N PRO A 121 -7.92 -13.11 -14.52
CA PRO A 121 -9.17 -13.68 -15.01
C PRO A 121 -9.97 -14.41 -13.92
N GLN A 122 -9.32 -14.80 -12.82
CA GLN A 122 -9.97 -15.38 -11.65
C GLN A 122 -10.37 -14.28 -10.67
N GLU A 123 -11.48 -14.48 -9.97
CA GLU A 123 -11.92 -13.55 -8.94
C GLU A 123 -10.92 -13.50 -7.79
N VAL A 124 -10.50 -12.29 -7.43
CA VAL A 124 -9.67 -12.00 -6.27
C VAL A 124 -10.37 -10.98 -5.40
N CYS A 125 -10.44 -11.26 -4.11
CA CYS A 125 -11.00 -10.36 -3.12
C CYS A 125 -9.88 -9.59 -2.42
N GLU A 126 -10.03 -8.29 -2.37
CA GLU A 126 -9.08 -7.34 -1.82
C GLU A 126 -9.70 -6.50 -0.71
N THR A 127 -8.89 -6.07 0.24
CA THR A 127 -9.27 -5.14 1.30
C THR A 127 -8.74 -3.76 0.94
N TRP A 128 -9.60 -2.75 1.00
CA TRP A 128 -9.22 -1.37 0.80
C TRP A 128 -8.96 -0.70 2.15
N LEU A 129 -7.72 -0.31 2.39
CA LEU A 129 -7.26 0.32 3.63
C LEU A 129 -7.20 1.83 3.41
N LYS A 130 -7.94 2.59 4.20
CA LYS A 130 -7.93 4.06 4.12
C LYS A 130 -6.54 4.59 4.46
N SER A 131 -5.89 5.22 3.49
CA SER A 131 -4.54 5.80 3.62
C SER A 131 -4.52 7.31 3.47
N GLY A 132 -5.62 7.93 3.05
CA GLY A 132 -5.74 9.38 2.90
C GLY A 132 -7.15 9.82 2.52
N ASN A 133 -7.29 11.10 2.18
CA ASN A 133 -8.52 11.61 1.59
C ASN A 133 -8.58 11.13 0.14
N ASN A 134 -9.68 10.42 -0.21
CA ASN A 134 -9.85 9.85 -1.56
C ASN A 134 -8.69 8.92 -1.98
N GLU A 135 -8.10 8.23 -1.00
CA GLU A 135 -6.98 7.33 -1.23
C GLU A 135 -7.11 6.08 -0.37
N VAL A 136 -6.84 4.93 -0.98
CA VAL A 136 -6.75 3.65 -0.29
C VAL A 136 -5.49 2.89 -0.73
N THR A 137 -4.94 2.13 0.21
CA THR A 137 -4.00 1.05 -0.10
C THR A 137 -4.79 -0.23 -0.34
N VAL A 138 -4.61 -0.83 -1.49
CA VAL A 138 -5.24 -2.09 -1.89
C VAL A 138 -4.39 -3.25 -1.37
N ARG A 139 -5.01 -4.17 -0.61
CA ARG A 139 -4.34 -5.32 -0.01
C ARG A 139 -5.01 -6.63 -0.40
N VAL A 140 -4.20 -7.61 -0.81
CA VAL A 140 -4.63 -8.99 -1.05
C VAL A 140 -3.93 -9.91 -0.05
N GLY A 141 -4.71 -10.56 0.82
CA GLY A 141 -4.15 -11.30 1.95
C GLY A 141 -3.35 -10.38 2.88
N SER A 142 -2.04 -10.61 3.00
CA SER A 142 -1.12 -9.78 3.80
C SER A 142 -0.25 -8.85 2.95
N THR A 143 -0.47 -8.78 1.62
CA THR A 143 0.40 -8.05 0.69
C THR A 143 -0.29 -6.79 0.18
N ASP A 144 0.36 -5.64 0.33
CA ASP A 144 -0.06 -4.39 -0.29
C ASP A 144 0.28 -4.43 -1.78
N MET A 145 -0.73 -4.20 -2.61
CA MET A 145 -0.66 -4.39 -4.05
C MET A 145 -0.56 -3.07 -4.82
N ALA A 146 -1.24 -2.05 -4.35
CA ALA A 146 -1.30 -0.76 -5.04
C ALA A 146 -1.85 0.34 -4.13
N VAL A 147 -1.65 1.59 -4.52
CA VAL A 147 -2.35 2.74 -3.98
C VAL A 147 -3.33 3.23 -5.03
N SER A 148 -4.60 3.35 -4.66
CA SER A 148 -5.68 3.81 -5.53
C SER A 148 -6.24 5.13 -5.04
N ARG A 149 -6.56 6.05 -5.97
CA ARG A 149 -7.08 7.40 -5.72
C ARG A 149 -8.27 7.70 -6.62
N TRP A 150 -9.20 8.56 -6.13
CA TRP A 150 -10.37 9.01 -6.89
C TRP A 150 -10.67 10.49 -6.66
#